data_a5dd22060819c64bb6f0f9d8384d49d1
#
_entry.id   a5dd22060819c64bb6f0f9d8384d49d1
#
_cell.length_a   1.000
_cell.length_b   1.000
_cell.length_c   1.000
_cell.angle_alpha   90.00
_cell.angle_beta   90.00
_cell.angle_gamma   90.00
#
_symmetry.space_group_name_H-M   'P 1'
#
loop_
_entity.id
_entity.type
_entity.pdbx_description
1 polymer ?
#
loop_
_entity_poly.entity_id
_entity_poly.type
_entity_poly.pdbx_seq_one_letter_code
_entity_poly.pdbx_strand_id
1 'polypeptide(L)'
;MEKTRKIRCFTTFIILIILIIILLIMNVCIGTVHISFKDAFATLYDHSDRVGRIVWDIRMPRAIAAMILGGALALAGYLLQTFFHNPIAGPFVLGISSGAKMIVALVMVFLLGNAIRVSSLAMIAAAFFGAMLSMGFVLIISRKVSSMSMLVVSGVMIGYICSAVTEFVVTFADDSDIVNLHNWSRGSFSGMTWDSVGVMSIV
;
A
#
# COMPACT_ATOMS: atom_id res chain seq x y z
N MET A 1 33.25 11.35 -16.85
CA MET A 1 32.44 10.76 -15.74
C MET A 1 30.98 11.16 -15.80
N GLU A 2 30.61 12.40 -16.04
CA GLU A 2 29.21 12.87 -16.07
C GLU A 2 28.38 12.26 -17.22
N LYS A 3 28.96 12.16 -18.42
CA LYS A 3 28.30 11.55 -19.59
C LYS A 3 27.96 10.07 -19.36
N THR A 4 28.85 9.32 -18.76
CA THR A 4 28.65 7.89 -18.43
C THR A 4 27.57 7.72 -17.39
N ARG A 5 27.46 8.63 -16.39
CA ARG A 5 26.41 8.62 -15.38
C ARG A 5 25.02 8.90 -16.00
N LYS A 6 24.94 9.89 -16.89
CA LYS A 6 23.69 10.20 -17.62
C LYS A 6 23.21 9.02 -18.47
N ILE A 7 24.12 8.37 -19.20
CA ILE A 7 23.80 7.19 -20.02
C ILE A 7 23.28 6.05 -19.12
N ARG A 8 23.96 5.75 -18.00
CA ARG A 8 23.52 4.72 -17.06
C ARG A 8 22.15 5.01 -16.48
N CYS A 9 21.88 6.24 -16.06
CA CYS A 9 20.54 6.62 -15.59
C CYS A 9 19.49 6.44 -16.68
N PHE A 10 19.74 6.90 -17.89
CA PHE A 10 18.81 6.78 -19.00
C PHE A 10 18.51 5.32 -19.37
N THR A 11 19.56 4.48 -19.45
CA THR A 11 19.36 3.03 -19.70
C THR A 11 18.58 2.35 -18.58
N THR A 12 18.83 2.70 -17.31
CA THR A 12 18.07 2.16 -16.18
C THR A 12 16.58 2.53 -16.28
N PHE A 13 16.24 3.78 -16.62
CA PHE A 13 14.85 4.19 -16.80
C PHE A 13 14.16 3.45 -17.94
N ILE A 14 14.87 3.26 -19.07
CA ILE A 14 14.31 2.47 -20.19
C ILE A 14 14.03 1.04 -19.76
N ILE A 15 14.98 0.39 -19.08
CA ILE A 15 14.80 -0.99 -18.58
C ILE A 15 13.60 -1.07 -17.64
N LEU A 16 13.45 -0.11 -16.72
CA LEU A 16 12.30 -0.08 -15.80
C LEU A 16 10.98 0.10 -16.53
N ILE A 17 10.90 0.98 -17.52
CA ILE A 17 9.69 1.17 -18.33
C ILE A 17 9.33 -0.10 -19.08
N ILE A 18 10.31 -0.75 -19.73
CA ILE A 18 10.09 -2.01 -20.43
C ILE A 18 9.59 -3.09 -19.45
N LEU A 19 10.18 -3.17 -18.25
CA LEU A 19 9.78 -4.12 -17.23
C LEU A 19 8.34 -3.87 -16.77
N ILE A 20 7.95 -2.62 -16.56
CA ILE A 20 6.57 -2.25 -16.19
C ILE A 20 5.60 -2.69 -17.28
N ILE A 21 5.90 -2.44 -18.55
CA ILE A 21 5.07 -2.85 -19.68
C ILE A 21 4.93 -4.38 -19.73
N ILE A 22 6.03 -5.12 -19.57
CA ILE A 22 6.00 -6.57 -19.54
C ILE A 22 5.12 -7.08 -18.39
N LEU A 23 5.30 -6.53 -17.18
CA LEU A 23 4.52 -6.93 -16.01
C LEU A 23 3.02 -6.60 -16.17
N LEU A 24 2.67 -5.48 -16.80
CA LEU A 24 1.28 -5.15 -17.13
C LEU A 24 0.67 -6.16 -18.08
N ILE A 25 1.38 -6.50 -19.15
CA ILE A 25 0.93 -7.51 -20.11
C ILE A 25 0.75 -8.87 -19.43
N MET A 26 1.73 -9.27 -18.61
CA MET A 26 1.63 -10.51 -17.83
C MET A 26 0.43 -10.49 -16.88
N ASN A 27 0.16 -9.39 -16.21
CA ASN A 27 -0.99 -9.24 -15.31
C ASN A 27 -2.32 -9.40 -16.06
N VAL A 28 -2.41 -8.89 -17.29
CA VAL A 28 -3.59 -9.04 -18.14
C VAL A 28 -3.74 -10.47 -18.69
N CYS A 29 -2.65 -11.15 -19.04
CA CYS A 29 -2.68 -12.48 -19.64
C CYS A 29 -2.78 -13.60 -18.60
N ILE A 30 -2.09 -13.47 -17.45
CA ILE A 30 -1.95 -14.52 -16.44
C ILE A 30 -2.99 -14.31 -15.32
N GLY A 31 -3.76 -15.35 -15.00
CA GLY A 31 -4.74 -15.35 -13.93
C GLY A 31 -5.46 -16.70 -13.87
N THR A 32 -6.56 -16.78 -13.09
CA THR A 32 -7.40 -17.99 -13.00
C THR A 32 -7.95 -18.44 -14.36
N VAL A 33 -8.17 -17.47 -15.27
CA VAL A 33 -8.50 -17.73 -16.68
C VAL A 33 -7.29 -17.26 -17.50
N HIS A 34 -6.67 -18.19 -18.23
CA HIS A 34 -5.61 -17.85 -19.18
C HIS A 34 -6.20 -17.15 -20.40
N ILE A 35 -5.73 -15.92 -20.64
CA ILE A 35 -6.13 -15.13 -21.80
C ILE A 35 -4.92 -15.06 -22.74
N SER A 36 -5.14 -15.45 -24.01
CA SER A 36 -4.10 -15.33 -25.03
C SER A 36 -3.73 -13.87 -25.22
N PHE A 37 -2.46 -13.61 -25.54
CA PHE A 37 -2.00 -12.26 -25.87
C PHE A 37 -2.82 -11.63 -27.01
N LYS A 38 -3.22 -12.42 -28.01
CA LYS A 38 -4.06 -11.99 -29.13
C LYS A 38 -5.45 -11.57 -28.66
N ASP A 39 -6.06 -12.33 -27.75
CA ASP A 39 -7.39 -12.03 -27.20
C ASP A 39 -7.32 -10.81 -26.28
N ALA A 40 -6.28 -10.69 -25.44
CA ALA A 40 -6.06 -9.53 -24.61
C ALA A 40 -5.92 -8.24 -25.43
N PHE A 41 -5.26 -8.31 -26.59
CA PHE A 41 -5.15 -7.15 -27.50
C PHE A 41 -6.47 -6.84 -28.22
N ALA A 42 -7.23 -7.88 -28.60
CA ALA A 42 -8.55 -7.70 -29.20
C ALA A 42 -9.55 -7.03 -28.25
N THR A 43 -9.45 -7.28 -26.95
CA THR A 43 -10.31 -6.64 -25.93
C THR A 43 -10.06 -5.14 -25.76
N LEU A 44 -8.98 -4.57 -26.31
CA LEU A 44 -8.80 -3.11 -26.35
C LEU A 44 -9.82 -2.43 -27.27
N TYR A 45 -10.36 -3.14 -28.23
CA TYR A 45 -11.34 -2.64 -29.21
C TYR A 45 -12.77 -3.11 -28.93
N ASP A 46 -12.94 -4.31 -28.38
CA ASP A 46 -14.26 -4.87 -28.09
C ASP A 46 -14.33 -5.38 -26.65
N HIS A 47 -15.19 -4.75 -25.86
CA HIS A 47 -15.40 -5.02 -24.43
C HIS A 47 -16.64 -5.88 -24.18
N SER A 48 -17.39 -6.23 -25.22
CA SER A 48 -18.68 -6.91 -25.11
C SER A 48 -18.57 -8.37 -24.70
N ASP A 49 -17.44 -8.99 -25.01
CA ASP A 49 -17.18 -10.39 -24.77
C ASP A 49 -16.88 -10.69 -23.28
N ARG A 50 -17.05 -11.94 -22.88
CA ARG A 50 -16.70 -12.42 -21.52
C ARG A 50 -15.24 -12.11 -21.16
N VAL A 51 -14.33 -12.25 -22.11
CA VAL A 51 -12.89 -11.97 -21.95
C VAL A 51 -12.68 -10.46 -21.74
N GLY A 52 -13.36 -9.63 -22.53
CA GLY A 52 -13.31 -8.16 -22.39
C GLY A 52 -13.72 -7.71 -20.99
N ARG A 53 -14.82 -8.24 -20.46
CA ARG A 53 -15.26 -7.93 -19.07
C ARG A 53 -14.25 -8.35 -18.01
N ILE A 54 -13.63 -9.52 -18.14
CA ILE A 54 -12.60 -9.97 -17.20
C ILE A 54 -11.39 -9.02 -17.24
N VAL A 55 -10.97 -8.59 -18.41
CA VAL A 55 -9.85 -7.68 -18.57
C VAL A 55 -10.19 -6.29 -18.03
N TRP A 56 -11.30 -5.69 -18.46
CA TRP A 56 -11.64 -4.31 -18.15
C TRP A 56 -12.21 -4.10 -16.75
N ASP A 57 -13.08 -5.01 -16.27
CA ASP A 57 -13.76 -4.80 -14.98
C ASP A 57 -12.97 -5.36 -13.80
N ILE A 58 -12.03 -6.32 -14.05
CA ILE A 58 -11.33 -7.00 -12.98
C ILE A 58 -9.82 -6.76 -13.04
N ARG A 59 -9.16 -7.00 -14.19
CA ARG A 59 -7.69 -7.00 -14.26
C ARG A 59 -7.11 -5.61 -14.40
N MET A 60 -7.68 -4.78 -15.25
CA MET A 60 -7.18 -3.42 -15.49
C MET A 60 -7.28 -2.51 -14.25
N PRO A 61 -8.40 -2.44 -13.50
CA PRO A 61 -8.44 -1.65 -12.29
C PRO A 61 -7.39 -2.07 -11.27
N ARG A 62 -7.17 -3.37 -11.11
CA ARG A 62 -6.13 -3.91 -10.19
C ARG A 62 -4.73 -3.53 -10.61
N ALA A 63 -4.43 -3.67 -11.91
CA ALA A 63 -3.11 -3.33 -12.46
C ALA A 63 -2.81 -1.83 -12.30
N ILE A 64 -3.78 -0.97 -12.61
CA ILE A 64 -3.62 0.48 -12.50
C ILE A 64 -3.53 0.91 -11.03
N ALA A 65 -4.37 0.35 -10.15
CA ALA A 65 -4.27 0.59 -8.71
C ALA A 65 -2.89 0.20 -8.15
N ALA A 66 -2.36 -0.95 -8.57
CA ALA A 66 -1.00 -1.38 -8.18
C ALA A 66 0.09 -0.43 -8.67
N MET A 67 -0.04 0.11 -9.88
CA MET A 67 0.88 1.12 -10.41
C MET A 67 0.83 2.43 -9.62
N ILE A 68 -0.37 2.94 -9.36
CA ILE A 68 -0.57 4.19 -8.60
C ILE A 68 0.00 4.05 -7.19
N LEU A 69 -0.38 2.98 -6.47
CA LEU A 69 0.09 2.75 -5.11
C LEU A 69 1.59 2.48 -5.05
N GLY A 70 2.12 1.71 -6.02
CA GLY A 70 3.57 1.47 -6.12
C GLY A 70 4.35 2.75 -6.38
N GLY A 71 3.85 3.61 -7.27
CA GLY A 71 4.42 4.93 -7.55
C GLY A 71 4.37 5.85 -6.33
N ALA A 72 3.23 5.90 -5.62
CA ALA A 72 3.07 6.67 -4.40
C ALA A 72 4.04 6.21 -3.29
N LEU A 73 4.17 4.89 -3.09
CA LEU A 73 5.13 4.33 -2.13
C LEU A 73 6.57 4.62 -2.49
N ALA A 74 6.93 4.56 -3.78
CA ALA A 74 8.26 4.89 -4.26
C ALA A 74 8.59 6.37 -4.02
N LEU A 75 7.65 7.27 -4.31
CA LEU A 75 7.78 8.70 -4.05
C LEU A 75 7.89 9.00 -2.56
N ALA A 76 7.03 8.42 -1.73
CA ALA A 76 7.08 8.56 -0.28
C ALA A 76 8.41 8.05 0.29
N GLY A 77 8.89 6.90 -0.19
CA GLY A 77 10.19 6.36 0.19
C GLY A 77 11.34 7.29 -0.18
N TYR A 78 11.34 7.82 -1.40
CA TYR A 78 12.34 8.78 -1.86
C TYR A 78 12.35 10.06 -1.01
N LEU A 79 11.18 10.63 -0.72
CA LEU A 79 11.07 11.83 0.12
C LEU A 79 11.58 11.58 1.53
N LEU A 80 11.22 10.46 2.14
CA LEU A 80 11.69 10.09 3.48
C LEU A 80 13.19 9.85 3.51
N GLN A 81 13.73 9.10 2.56
CA GLN A 81 15.19 8.85 2.46
C GLN A 81 15.97 10.14 2.28
N THR A 82 15.43 11.06 1.47
CA THR A 82 16.05 12.37 1.25
C THR A 82 15.99 13.23 2.50
N PHE A 83 14.83 13.27 3.17
CA PHE A 83 14.63 14.06 4.40
C PHE A 83 15.52 13.56 5.53
N PHE A 84 15.55 12.25 5.75
CA PHE A 84 16.36 11.64 6.81
C PHE A 84 17.84 11.45 6.45
N HIS A 85 18.25 11.77 5.22
CA HIS A 85 19.59 11.50 4.70
C HIS A 85 20.03 10.04 4.98
N ASN A 86 19.09 9.11 4.92
CA ASN A 86 19.29 7.72 5.29
C ASN A 86 18.55 6.80 4.31
N PRO A 87 19.25 5.92 3.56
CA PRO A 87 18.63 5.02 2.61
C PRO A 87 17.73 3.94 3.24
N ILE A 88 17.82 3.74 4.56
CA ILE A 88 16.99 2.77 5.29
C ILE A 88 15.64 3.39 5.69
N ALA A 89 15.52 4.71 5.71
CA ALA A 89 14.28 5.38 6.08
C ALA A 89 13.19 5.09 5.06
N GLY A 90 12.10 4.52 5.51
CA GLY A 90 10.93 4.23 4.70
C GLY A 90 9.65 4.26 5.52
N PRO A 91 8.47 4.32 4.87
CA PRO A 91 7.18 4.43 5.59
C PRO A 91 6.95 3.30 6.60
N PHE A 92 7.41 2.10 6.31
CA PHE A 92 7.27 0.93 7.20
C PHE A 92 8.19 1.04 8.43
N VAL A 93 9.40 1.54 8.24
CA VAL A 93 10.41 1.62 9.31
C VAL A 93 10.02 2.65 10.37
N LEU A 94 9.27 3.68 10.00
CA LEU A 94 8.81 4.74 10.92
C LEU A 94 7.59 4.34 11.76
N GLY A 95 7.15 3.09 11.73
CA GLY A 95 6.03 2.61 12.53
C GLY A 95 4.66 3.08 12.05
N ILE A 96 4.57 3.76 10.91
CA ILE A 96 3.31 4.30 10.36
C ILE A 96 2.30 3.18 10.12
N SER A 97 2.73 2.08 9.51
CA SER A 97 1.87 0.92 9.24
C SER A 97 1.40 0.22 10.52
N SER A 98 2.27 0.14 11.55
CA SER A 98 1.90 -0.44 12.85
C SER A 98 0.88 0.44 13.57
N GLY A 99 1.01 1.76 13.50
CA GLY A 99 0.04 2.71 14.04
C GLY A 99 -1.32 2.60 13.34
N ALA A 100 -1.33 2.50 12.01
CA ALA A 100 -2.55 2.25 11.24
C ALA A 100 -3.24 0.95 11.67
N LYS A 101 -2.48 -0.16 11.74
CA LYS A 101 -2.99 -1.47 12.17
C LYS A 101 -3.54 -1.44 13.59
N MET A 102 -2.89 -0.73 14.50
CA MET A 102 -3.32 -0.59 15.90
C MET A 102 -4.72 0.05 15.99
N ILE A 103 -4.94 1.18 15.32
CA ILE A 103 -6.26 1.84 15.38
C ILE A 103 -7.32 1.02 14.67
N VAL A 104 -6.98 0.36 13.56
CA VAL A 104 -7.91 -0.55 12.87
C VAL A 104 -8.29 -1.74 13.77
N ALA A 105 -7.33 -2.33 14.49
CA ALA A 105 -7.62 -3.39 15.46
C ALA A 105 -8.56 -2.93 16.57
N LEU A 106 -8.32 -1.73 17.13
CA LEU A 106 -9.21 -1.13 18.13
C LEU A 106 -10.63 -0.94 17.57
N VAL A 107 -10.76 -0.44 16.35
CA VAL A 107 -12.07 -0.26 15.70
C VAL A 107 -12.75 -1.60 15.45
N MET A 108 -12.03 -2.61 14.96
CA MET A 108 -12.60 -3.94 14.72
C MET A 108 -13.09 -4.59 16.00
N VAL A 109 -12.27 -4.64 17.04
CA VAL A 109 -12.57 -5.35 18.29
C VAL A 109 -13.65 -4.63 19.10
N PHE A 110 -13.57 -3.31 19.27
CA PHE A 110 -14.49 -2.58 20.15
C PHE A 110 -15.76 -2.07 19.46
N LEU A 111 -15.74 -1.83 18.14
CA LEU A 111 -16.89 -1.33 17.39
C LEU A 111 -17.64 -2.44 16.64
N LEU A 112 -16.94 -3.46 16.12
CA LEU A 112 -17.58 -4.60 15.46
C LEU A 112 -18.16 -5.61 16.44
N GLY A 113 -17.58 -5.79 17.62
CA GLY A 113 -18.15 -6.62 18.70
C GLY A 113 -19.56 -6.23 19.10
N ASN A 114 -20.05 -5.03 18.69
CA ASN A 114 -21.41 -4.53 18.90
C ASN A 114 -22.31 -4.67 17.64
N ALA A 115 -22.03 -5.62 16.72
CA ALA A 115 -22.82 -5.87 15.50
C ALA A 115 -22.91 -4.69 14.51
N ILE A 116 -22.07 -3.69 14.61
CA ILE A 116 -22.02 -2.56 13.69
C ILE A 116 -21.12 -2.93 12.50
N ARG A 117 -21.68 -3.03 11.30
CA ARG A 117 -20.89 -3.16 10.07
C ARG A 117 -20.10 -1.87 9.84
N VAL A 118 -18.80 -1.89 10.15
CA VAL A 118 -17.94 -0.73 9.85
C VAL A 118 -17.78 -0.60 8.34
N SER A 119 -18.09 0.55 7.80
CA SER A 119 -17.93 0.81 6.37
C SER A 119 -16.45 0.85 5.99
N SER A 120 -16.13 0.52 4.72
CA SER A 120 -14.76 0.60 4.21
C SER A 120 -14.13 1.98 4.40
N LEU A 121 -14.93 3.05 4.29
CA LEU A 121 -14.49 4.42 4.56
C LEU A 121 -14.08 4.63 6.01
N ALA A 122 -14.81 4.08 6.97
CA ALA A 122 -14.46 4.18 8.38
C ALA A 122 -13.15 3.44 8.69
N MET A 123 -12.89 2.31 8.04
CA MET A 123 -11.63 1.57 8.17
C MET A 123 -10.45 2.36 7.57
N ILE A 124 -10.64 3.01 6.43
CA ILE A 124 -9.63 3.87 5.82
C ILE A 124 -9.35 5.07 6.73
N ALA A 125 -10.37 5.73 7.26
CA ALA A 125 -10.22 6.85 8.18
C ALA A 125 -9.50 6.43 9.47
N ALA A 126 -9.84 5.27 10.04
CA ALA A 126 -9.18 4.70 11.21
C ALA A 126 -7.69 4.43 10.94
N ALA A 127 -7.38 3.81 9.80
CA ALA A 127 -6.01 3.55 9.38
C ALA A 127 -5.21 4.85 9.19
N PHE A 128 -5.80 5.84 8.53
CA PHE A 128 -5.18 7.14 8.33
C PHE A 128 -4.92 7.85 9.66
N PHE A 129 -5.89 7.86 10.56
CA PHE A 129 -5.73 8.43 11.90
C PHE A 129 -4.61 7.74 12.68
N GLY A 130 -4.54 6.41 12.66
CA GLY A 130 -3.48 5.63 13.30
C GLY A 130 -2.09 5.93 12.72
N ALA A 131 -2.00 6.05 11.40
CA ALA A 131 -0.77 6.44 10.71
C ALA A 131 -0.32 7.85 11.13
N MET A 132 -1.24 8.82 11.17
CA MET A 132 -0.97 10.20 11.60
C MET A 132 -0.55 10.29 13.06
N LEU A 133 -1.17 9.48 13.93
CA LEU A 133 -0.84 9.44 15.34
C LEU A 133 0.58 8.91 15.56
N SER A 134 0.93 7.79 14.89
CA SER A 134 2.30 7.24 14.93
C SER A 134 3.33 8.25 14.41
N MET A 135 3.06 8.85 13.24
CA MET A 135 3.96 9.87 12.68
C MET A 135 4.06 11.11 13.57
N GLY A 136 2.97 11.52 14.22
CA GLY A 136 2.95 12.62 15.19
C GLY A 136 3.92 12.37 16.35
N PHE A 137 3.95 11.15 16.90
CA PHE A 137 4.93 10.78 17.93
C PHE A 137 6.37 10.86 17.43
N VAL A 138 6.65 10.37 16.22
CA VAL A 138 7.97 10.48 15.60
C VAL A 138 8.38 11.95 15.48
N LEU A 139 7.48 12.82 15.03
CA LEU A 139 7.75 14.25 14.88
C LEU A 139 7.97 14.96 16.23
N ILE A 140 7.26 14.57 17.28
CA ILE A 140 7.48 15.11 18.64
C ILE A 140 8.88 14.71 19.14
N ILE A 141 9.26 13.45 18.95
CA ILE A 141 10.58 12.96 19.35
C ILE A 141 11.68 13.64 18.52
N SER A 142 11.43 13.91 17.23
CA SER A 142 12.40 14.56 16.34
C SER A 142 12.90 15.92 16.87
N ARG A 143 12.06 16.61 17.65
CA ARG A 143 12.45 17.89 18.26
C ARG A 143 13.48 17.75 19.40
N LYS A 144 13.62 16.54 19.95
CA LYS A 144 14.51 16.27 21.10
C LYS A 144 15.75 15.47 20.69
N VAL A 145 15.79 14.95 19.50
CA VAL A 145 16.85 14.07 18.99
C VAL A 145 17.65 14.78 17.91
N SER A 146 18.95 14.86 18.11
CA SER A 146 19.86 15.57 17.22
C SER A 146 20.40 14.74 16.04
N SER A 147 20.26 13.40 16.09
CA SER A 147 20.74 12.52 15.02
C SER A 147 19.61 11.86 14.24
N MET A 148 19.73 11.85 12.92
CA MET A 148 18.73 11.20 12.03
C MET A 148 18.63 9.69 12.25
N SER A 149 19.74 9.02 12.58
CA SER A 149 19.73 7.59 12.91
C SER A 149 18.90 7.30 14.17
N MET A 150 19.01 8.16 15.19
CA MET A 150 18.21 8.02 16.41
C MET A 150 16.71 8.24 16.16
N LEU A 151 16.37 9.09 15.20
CA LEU A 151 14.98 9.31 14.80
C LEU A 151 14.38 8.09 14.11
N VAL A 152 15.14 7.41 13.26
CA VAL A 152 14.72 6.12 12.64
C VAL A 152 14.52 5.06 13.72
N VAL A 153 15.45 4.94 14.68
CA VAL A 153 15.32 4.03 15.83
C VAL A 153 14.05 4.32 16.63
N SER A 154 13.77 5.60 16.87
CA SER A 154 12.54 6.02 17.57
C SER A 154 11.28 5.60 16.82
N GLY A 155 11.27 5.70 15.49
CA GLY A 155 10.16 5.23 14.65
C GLY A 155 9.94 3.72 14.78
N VAL A 156 11.02 2.94 14.76
CA VAL A 156 10.98 1.49 14.96
C VAL A 156 10.41 1.15 16.35
N MET A 157 10.84 1.86 17.40
CA MET A 157 10.35 1.65 18.76
C MET A 157 8.86 1.96 18.89
N ILE A 158 8.38 3.05 18.26
CA ILE A 158 6.96 3.38 18.19
C ILE A 158 6.19 2.25 17.46
N GLY A 159 6.76 1.72 16.38
CA GLY A 159 6.19 0.59 15.65
C GLY A 159 6.01 -0.64 16.55
N TYR A 160 7.00 -0.97 17.37
CA TYR A 160 6.91 -2.07 18.34
C TYR A 160 5.87 -1.81 19.43
N ILE A 161 5.76 -0.59 19.95
CA ILE A 161 4.73 -0.21 20.93
C ILE A 161 3.34 -0.39 20.31
N CYS A 162 3.11 0.12 19.10
CA CYS A 162 1.83 -0.05 18.39
C CYS A 162 1.51 -1.53 18.16
N SER A 163 2.51 -2.35 17.81
CA SER A 163 2.33 -3.79 17.61
C SER A 163 1.98 -4.49 18.92
N ALA A 164 2.64 -4.18 20.02
CA ALA A 164 2.34 -4.74 21.33
C ALA A 164 0.92 -4.40 21.79
N VAL A 165 0.48 -3.15 21.57
CA VAL A 165 -0.92 -2.74 21.84
C VAL A 165 -1.89 -3.52 20.94
N THR A 166 -1.56 -3.70 19.66
CA THR A 166 -2.39 -4.50 18.74
C THR A 166 -2.53 -5.94 19.21
N GLU A 167 -1.44 -6.59 19.58
CA GLU A 167 -1.44 -7.96 20.09
C GLU A 167 -2.26 -8.08 21.39
N PHE A 168 -2.13 -7.12 22.29
CA PHE A 168 -2.93 -7.05 23.50
C PHE A 168 -4.43 -6.93 23.19
N VAL A 169 -4.82 -6.05 22.27
CA VAL A 169 -6.22 -5.86 21.84
C VAL A 169 -6.77 -7.14 21.22
N VAL A 170 -5.98 -7.80 20.36
CA VAL A 170 -6.36 -9.06 19.69
C VAL A 170 -6.64 -10.19 20.67
N THR A 171 -6.07 -10.15 21.87
CA THR A 171 -6.37 -11.15 22.94
C THR A 171 -7.84 -11.13 23.37
N PHE A 172 -8.53 -10.01 23.20
CA PHE A 172 -9.97 -9.85 23.53
C PHE A 172 -10.89 -9.95 22.30
N ALA A 173 -10.32 -10.26 21.13
CA ALA A 173 -11.06 -10.33 19.88
C ALA A 173 -11.63 -11.73 19.65
N ASP A 174 -12.77 -11.81 18.96
CA ASP A 174 -13.29 -13.05 18.44
C ASP A 174 -12.42 -13.58 17.27
N ASP A 175 -12.44 -14.88 17.04
CA ASP A 175 -11.67 -15.52 15.96
C ASP A 175 -11.92 -14.91 14.60
N SER A 176 -13.17 -14.49 14.32
CA SER A 176 -13.55 -13.81 13.09
C SER A 176 -12.84 -12.46 12.91
N ASP A 177 -12.68 -11.69 13.98
CA ASP A 177 -12.05 -10.38 13.95
C ASP A 177 -10.53 -10.51 13.78
N ILE A 178 -9.93 -11.54 14.38
CA ILE A 178 -8.52 -11.87 14.17
C ILE A 178 -8.25 -12.17 12.70
N VAL A 179 -9.08 -13.01 12.07
CA VAL A 179 -8.97 -13.37 10.64
C VAL A 179 -9.18 -12.11 9.76
N ASN A 180 -10.19 -11.29 10.08
CA ASN A 180 -10.47 -10.06 9.34
C ASN A 180 -9.32 -9.05 9.43
N LEU A 181 -8.77 -8.83 10.62
CA LEU A 181 -7.62 -7.96 10.84
C LEU A 181 -6.39 -8.47 10.08
N HIS A 182 -6.15 -9.79 10.10
CA HIS A 182 -5.04 -10.39 9.38
C HIS A 182 -5.18 -10.19 7.86
N ASN A 183 -6.36 -10.47 7.32
CA ASN A 183 -6.65 -10.27 5.90
C ASN A 183 -6.54 -8.79 5.50
N TRP A 184 -7.07 -7.88 6.32
CA TRP A 184 -6.95 -6.45 6.11
C TRP A 184 -5.47 -6.00 6.10
N SER A 185 -4.67 -6.47 7.06
CA SER A 185 -3.26 -6.07 7.19
C SER A 185 -2.37 -6.55 6.04
N ARG A 186 -2.75 -7.64 5.37
CA ARG A 186 -2.06 -8.12 4.16
C ARG A 186 -2.33 -7.25 2.95
N GLY A 187 -3.48 -6.58 2.92
CA GLY A 187 -3.97 -5.87 1.75
C GLY A 187 -4.43 -6.81 0.63
N SER A 188 -5.29 -6.33 -0.23
CA SER A 188 -5.75 -7.06 -1.40
C SER A 188 -6.20 -6.11 -2.50
N PHE A 189 -5.85 -6.41 -3.73
CA PHE A 189 -6.39 -5.73 -4.91
C PHE A 189 -7.66 -6.40 -5.44
N SER A 190 -8.18 -7.46 -4.79
CA SER A 190 -9.28 -8.27 -5.34
C SER A 190 -10.61 -7.49 -5.50
N GLY A 191 -10.83 -6.48 -4.69
CA GLY A 191 -12.02 -5.63 -4.73
C GLY A 191 -11.85 -4.30 -5.45
N MET A 192 -10.76 -4.10 -6.20
CA MET A 192 -10.52 -2.85 -6.92
C MET A 192 -11.47 -2.68 -8.09
N THR A 193 -12.11 -1.52 -8.16
CA THR A 193 -13.01 -1.07 -9.23
C THR A 193 -12.45 0.21 -9.87
N TRP A 194 -13.00 0.63 -11.00
CA TRP A 194 -12.65 1.89 -11.64
C TRP A 194 -12.94 3.11 -10.75
N ASP A 195 -13.99 3.05 -9.94
CA ASP A 195 -14.29 4.12 -8.96
C ASP A 195 -13.16 4.24 -7.93
N SER A 196 -12.66 3.09 -7.45
CA SER A 196 -11.51 3.06 -6.52
C SER A 196 -10.25 3.66 -7.16
N VAL A 197 -9.98 3.33 -8.43
CA VAL A 197 -8.86 3.90 -9.19
C VAL A 197 -9.02 5.40 -9.37
N GLY A 198 -10.24 5.86 -9.68
CA GLY A 198 -10.57 7.29 -9.80
C GLY A 198 -10.24 8.05 -8.52
N VAL A 199 -10.70 7.56 -7.38
CA VAL A 199 -10.40 8.17 -6.07
C VAL A 199 -8.90 8.18 -5.78
N MET A 200 -8.20 7.05 -6.01
CA MET A 200 -6.75 6.97 -5.80
C MET A 200 -5.94 7.92 -6.69
N SER A 201 -6.45 8.26 -7.87
CA SER A 201 -5.76 9.15 -8.80
C SER A 201 -5.84 10.63 -8.40
N ILE A 202 -6.82 10.99 -7.53
CA ILE A 202 -7.04 12.36 -7.05
C ILE A 202 -6.25 12.62 -5.76
N VAL A 203 -6.03 11.60 -4.96
CA VAL A 203 -5.33 11.68 -3.67
C VAL A 203 -3.82 11.58 -3.84
#